data_1bfbc140d556fe58727163b00254ca85
#
_entry.id   1bfbc140d556fe58727163b00254ca85
#
_cell.length_a   1.000
_cell.length_b   1.000
_cell.length_c   1.000
_cell.angle_alpha   90.00
_cell.angle_beta   90.00
_cell.angle_gamma   90.00
#
_symmetry.space_group_name_H-M   'P 1'
#
loop_
_entity.id
_entity.type
_entity.pdbx_description
1 polymer ?
#
loop_
_entity_poly.entity_id
_entity_poly.type
_entity_poly.pdbx_seq_one_letter_code
_entity_poly.pdbx_strand_id
1 'polypeptide(L)'
;YSSKNDNIQKPQFHLAISCKKDEYDYDELIEFAHKYLKEMGYGEEGQPLLIYGHYDTNNHHIHIVTSRIDPQGKKIEHDNERLRSQAVINKIMGLSPQNEVKKTIQESLAYSLDTLGQFQAILESCGYESFNDADMISIKKGGVVLDTIHLDEISKHFKISKKEESEKRRKQLKAIFLKYKKITSNKEELDRILKKKFGVNLIFIG
;
A
#
# COMPACT_ATOMS: atom_id res chain seq x y z
N TYR A 1 -11.39 14.20 -32.52
CA TYR A 1 -10.75 14.95 -31.42
C TYR A 1 -9.23 14.79 -31.45
N SER A 2 -8.72 13.59 -31.73
CA SER A 2 -7.28 13.32 -31.88
C SER A 2 -6.61 14.11 -33.02
N SER A 3 -7.37 14.54 -34.04
CA SER A 3 -6.88 15.38 -35.14
C SER A 3 -6.54 16.83 -34.76
N LYS A 4 -6.82 17.25 -33.51
CA LYS A 4 -6.46 18.60 -33.03
C LYS A 4 -4.95 18.81 -32.85
N ASN A 5 -4.16 17.72 -32.73
CA ASN A 5 -2.72 17.80 -32.61
C ASN A 5 -2.04 16.51 -33.11
N ASP A 6 -1.59 16.56 -34.36
CA ASP A 6 -0.98 15.41 -35.06
C ASP A 6 0.41 15.02 -34.49
N ASN A 7 1.02 15.87 -33.66
CA ASN A 7 2.31 15.57 -33.02
C ASN A 7 2.17 14.62 -31.82
N ILE A 8 0.97 14.32 -31.35
CA ILE A 8 0.73 13.46 -30.20
C ILE A 8 0.49 12.02 -30.66
N GLN A 9 1.52 11.18 -30.49
CA GLN A 9 1.49 9.77 -30.93
C GLN A 9 0.49 8.88 -30.19
N LYS A 10 0.13 9.21 -28.95
CA LYS A 10 -0.83 8.44 -28.13
C LYS A 10 -1.91 9.36 -27.56
N PRO A 11 -2.87 9.79 -28.40
CA PRO A 11 -3.86 10.78 -27.99
C PRO A 11 -4.95 10.22 -27.07
N GLN A 12 -5.10 8.90 -27.00
CA GLN A 12 -6.08 8.25 -26.15
C GLN A 12 -5.52 8.00 -24.73
N PHE A 13 -6.34 8.28 -23.74
CA PHE A 13 -6.15 7.87 -22.36
C PHE A 13 -7.19 6.83 -21.99
N HIS A 14 -6.74 5.65 -21.59
CA HIS A 14 -7.59 4.54 -21.17
C HIS A 14 -7.09 4.05 -19.82
N LEU A 15 -7.98 3.96 -18.85
CA LEU A 15 -7.72 3.37 -17.54
C LEU A 15 -8.93 2.54 -17.08
N ALA A 16 -8.68 1.64 -16.13
CA ALA A 16 -9.72 0.91 -15.42
C ALA A 16 -9.61 1.23 -13.91
N ILE A 17 -10.76 1.40 -13.27
CA ILE A 17 -10.90 1.50 -11.82
C ILE A 17 -11.68 0.28 -11.36
N SER A 18 -11.12 -0.45 -10.40
CA SER A 18 -11.72 -1.65 -9.84
C SER A 18 -11.72 -1.60 -8.32
N CYS A 19 -12.80 -2.09 -7.71
CA CYS A 19 -12.93 -2.26 -6.27
C CYS A 19 -13.57 -3.61 -5.95
N LYS A 20 -13.53 -4.03 -4.69
CA LYS A 20 -14.30 -5.18 -4.25
C LYS A 20 -15.79 -4.86 -4.31
N LYS A 21 -16.62 -5.89 -4.51
CA LYS A 21 -18.07 -5.74 -4.70
C LYS A 21 -18.77 -4.98 -3.57
N ASP A 22 -18.24 -5.09 -2.34
CA ASP A 22 -18.84 -4.51 -1.14
C ASP A 22 -18.28 -3.12 -0.77
N GLU A 23 -17.35 -2.57 -1.59
CA GLU A 23 -16.69 -1.29 -1.30
C GLU A 23 -17.39 -0.11 -1.97
N TYR A 24 -17.75 -0.23 -3.25
CA TYR A 24 -18.43 0.78 -4.06
C TYR A 24 -19.39 0.12 -5.04
N ASP A 25 -20.56 0.71 -5.23
CA ASP A 25 -21.42 0.37 -6.35
C ASP A 25 -20.96 1.09 -7.65
N TYR A 26 -21.65 0.84 -8.76
CA TYR A 26 -21.25 1.42 -10.06
C TYR A 26 -21.45 2.93 -10.12
N ASP A 27 -22.48 3.48 -9.47
CA ASP A 27 -22.74 4.93 -9.45
C ASP A 27 -21.66 5.63 -8.63
N GLU A 28 -21.31 5.07 -7.48
CA GLU A 28 -20.21 5.56 -6.64
C GLU A 28 -18.85 5.50 -7.37
N LEU A 29 -18.59 4.42 -8.14
CA LEU A 29 -17.38 4.32 -8.97
C LEU A 29 -17.35 5.38 -10.07
N ILE A 30 -18.48 5.69 -10.69
CA ILE A 30 -18.59 6.74 -11.71
C ILE A 30 -18.33 8.11 -11.09
N GLU A 31 -18.90 8.39 -9.90
CA GLU A 31 -18.61 9.63 -9.17
C GLU A 31 -17.12 9.75 -8.81
N PHE A 32 -16.53 8.64 -8.34
CA PHE A 32 -15.09 8.59 -8.07
C PHE A 32 -14.28 8.89 -9.33
N ALA A 33 -14.66 8.28 -10.47
CA ALA A 33 -13.99 8.50 -11.75
C ALA A 33 -14.03 9.96 -12.20
N HIS A 34 -15.16 10.64 -12.05
CA HIS A 34 -15.26 12.07 -12.36
C HIS A 34 -14.36 12.94 -11.47
N LYS A 35 -14.33 12.67 -10.15
CA LYS A 35 -13.42 13.36 -9.21
C LYS A 35 -11.97 13.11 -9.57
N TYR A 36 -11.62 11.85 -9.86
CA TYR A 36 -10.28 11.44 -10.26
C TYR A 36 -9.82 12.13 -11.56
N LEU A 37 -10.64 12.09 -12.60
CA LEU A 37 -10.33 12.71 -13.88
C LEU A 37 -10.07 14.21 -13.72
N LYS A 38 -10.93 14.91 -12.98
CA LYS A 38 -10.78 16.34 -12.71
C LYS A 38 -9.45 16.67 -12.02
N GLU A 39 -9.08 15.93 -10.98
CA GLU A 39 -7.82 16.12 -10.25
C GLU A 39 -6.59 15.77 -11.10
N MET A 40 -6.72 14.83 -12.04
CA MET A 40 -5.67 14.47 -12.99
C MET A 40 -5.54 15.45 -14.18
N GLY A 41 -6.47 16.41 -14.31
CA GLY A 41 -6.51 17.37 -15.41
C GLY A 41 -7.24 16.88 -16.66
N TYR A 42 -8.07 15.86 -16.52
CA TYR A 42 -8.98 15.37 -17.56
C TYR A 42 -10.43 15.78 -17.27
N GLY A 43 -11.29 15.69 -18.25
CA GLY A 43 -12.73 15.91 -18.07
C GLY A 43 -13.16 17.37 -18.12
N GLU A 44 -12.41 18.24 -18.81
CA GLU A 44 -12.88 19.57 -19.17
C GLU A 44 -14.10 19.51 -20.09
N GLU A 45 -14.95 20.52 -20.02
CA GLU A 45 -16.11 20.64 -20.90
C GLU A 45 -15.68 20.57 -22.37
N GLY A 46 -16.37 19.73 -23.16
CA GLY A 46 -16.02 19.47 -24.56
C GLY A 46 -14.92 18.44 -24.80
N GLN A 47 -14.35 17.85 -23.74
CA GLN A 47 -13.44 16.72 -23.88
C GLN A 47 -14.25 15.41 -24.03
N PRO A 48 -13.88 14.52 -24.99
CA PRO A 48 -14.59 13.25 -25.12
C PRO A 48 -14.37 12.38 -23.90
N LEU A 49 -15.44 11.83 -23.35
CA LEU A 49 -15.39 10.95 -22.18
C LEU A 49 -16.39 9.80 -22.37
N LEU A 50 -15.88 8.59 -22.24
CA LEU A 50 -16.69 7.37 -22.17
C LEU A 50 -16.34 6.64 -20.86
N ILE A 51 -17.36 6.36 -20.07
CA ILE A 51 -17.24 5.50 -18.87
C ILE A 51 -18.22 4.36 -19.05
N TYR A 52 -17.75 3.12 -18.88
CA TYR A 52 -18.60 1.92 -18.98
C TYR A 52 -18.17 0.88 -17.97
N GLY A 53 -19.17 0.20 -17.40
CA GLY A 53 -18.97 -0.88 -16.43
C GLY A 53 -18.94 -2.24 -17.07
N HIS A 54 -18.21 -3.18 -16.45
CA HIS A 54 -18.23 -4.59 -16.76
C HIS A 54 -18.85 -5.37 -15.60
N TYR A 55 -19.67 -6.38 -15.94
CA TYR A 55 -20.42 -7.21 -15.00
C TYR A 55 -19.99 -8.69 -15.02
N ASP A 56 -18.85 -8.97 -15.65
CA ASP A 56 -18.34 -10.30 -15.92
C ASP A 56 -17.41 -10.87 -14.83
N THR A 57 -17.14 -10.07 -13.80
CA THR A 57 -16.26 -10.45 -12.68
C THR A 57 -16.94 -10.26 -11.32
N ASN A 58 -16.34 -10.86 -10.28
CA ASN A 58 -16.80 -10.69 -8.90
C ASN A 58 -16.49 -9.30 -8.33
N ASN A 59 -15.64 -8.53 -8.99
CA ASN A 59 -15.29 -7.17 -8.61
C ASN A 59 -16.04 -6.18 -9.48
N HIS A 60 -16.52 -5.08 -8.89
CA HIS A 60 -17.01 -3.96 -9.68
C HIS A 60 -15.84 -3.27 -10.36
N HIS A 61 -15.93 -3.06 -11.66
CA HIS A 61 -14.92 -2.28 -12.39
C HIS A 61 -15.54 -1.49 -13.52
N ILE A 62 -14.95 -0.35 -13.76
CA ILE A 62 -15.31 0.55 -14.84
C ILE A 62 -14.10 0.85 -15.70
N HIS A 63 -14.32 1.02 -16.97
CA HIS A 63 -13.33 1.53 -17.91
C HIS A 63 -13.64 2.97 -18.25
N ILE A 64 -12.58 3.75 -18.36
CA ILE A 64 -12.63 5.17 -18.69
C ILE A 64 -11.78 5.38 -19.94
N VAL A 65 -12.38 5.96 -20.96
CA VAL A 65 -11.69 6.33 -22.19
C VAL A 65 -11.90 7.82 -22.44
N THR A 66 -10.81 8.54 -22.56
CA THR A 66 -10.81 9.99 -22.84
C THR A 66 -9.61 10.37 -23.71
N SER A 67 -9.42 11.66 -23.95
CA SER A 67 -8.32 12.19 -24.76
C SER A 67 -7.19 12.71 -23.87
N ARG A 68 -5.94 12.48 -24.28
CA ARG A 68 -4.75 13.18 -23.73
C ARG A 68 -4.56 14.59 -24.29
N ILE A 69 -5.52 15.06 -25.07
CA ILE A 69 -5.52 16.38 -25.68
C ILE A 69 -6.67 17.17 -25.08
N ASP A 70 -6.40 18.36 -24.57
CA ASP A 70 -7.40 19.27 -24.03
C ASP A 70 -8.26 19.90 -25.16
N PRO A 71 -9.35 20.61 -24.84
CA PRO A 71 -10.18 21.26 -25.83
C PRO A 71 -9.43 22.29 -26.72
N GLN A 72 -8.30 22.82 -26.22
CA GLN A 72 -7.46 23.79 -26.92
C GLN A 72 -6.40 23.14 -27.83
N GLY A 73 -6.32 21.80 -27.85
CA GLY A 73 -5.38 21.05 -28.68
C GLY A 73 -4.01 20.83 -28.02
N LYS A 74 -3.85 21.18 -26.75
CA LYS A 74 -2.62 20.98 -26.00
C LYS A 74 -2.62 19.59 -25.33
N LYS A 75 -1.45 18.97 -25.24
CA LYS A 75 -1.30 17.72 -24.52
C LYS A 75 -1.42 17.94 -23.02
N ILE A 76 -2.27 17.15 -22.36
CA ILE A 76 -2.41 17.15 -20.90
C ILE A 76 -1.13 16.61 -20.28
N GLU A 77 -0.73 17.23 -19.17
CA GLU A 77 0.47 16.84 -18.40
C GLU A 77 0.41 15.37 -18.00
N HIS A 78 1.47 14.63 -18.31
CA HIS A 78 1.53 13.18 -18.06
C HIS A 78 2.83 12.73 -17.37
N ASP A 79 3.70 13.68 -17.01
CA ASP A 79 4.91 13.35 -16.29
C ASP A 79 4.58 12.80 -14.91
N ASN A 80 5.28 11.73 -14.53
CA ASN A 80 5.04 11.02 -13.28
C ASN A 80 3.56 10.63 -13.07
N GLU A 81 2.81 10.33 -14.14
CA GLU A 81 1.36 10.06 -14.14
C GLU A 81 0.98 9.03 -13.07
N ARG A 82 1.79 7.97 -12.89
CA ARG A 82 1.54 6.95 -11.88
C ARG A 82 1.59 7.51 -10.45
N LEU A 83 2.58 8.34 -10.13
CA LEU A 83 2.73 8.94 -8.79
C LEU A 83 1.63 9.96 -8.52
N ARG A 84 1.30 10.78 -9.52
CA ARG A 84 0.17 11.72 -9.43
C ARG A 84 -1.15 10.99 -9.24
N SER A 85 -1.39 9.93 -10.01
CA SER A 85 -2.57 9.08 -9.88
C SER A 85 -2.73 8.54 -8.46
N GLN A 86 -1.67 8.00 -7.86
CA GLN A 86 -1.73 7.50 -6.49
C GLN A 86 -2.01 8.61 -5.48
N ALA A 87 -1.41 9.79 -5.65
CA ALA A 87 -1.65 10.95 -4.79
C ALA A 87 -3.11 11.43 -4.89
N VAL A 88 -3.67 11.46 -6.10
CA VAL A 88 -5.07 11.82 -6.34
C VAL A 88 -6.03 10.81 -5.69
N ILE A 89 -5.78 9.51 -5.87
CA ILE A 89 -6.58 8.46 -5.22
C ILE A 89 -6.56 8.64 -3.70
N ASN A 90 -5.39 8.78 -3.11
CA ASN A 90 -5.24 9.01 -1.67
C ASN A 90 -6.02 10.24 -1.20
N LYS A 91 -5.94 11.35 -1.96
CA LYS A 91 -6.67 12.60 -1.66
C LYS A 91 -8.18 12.39 -1.67
N ILE A 92 -8.72 11.74 -2.71
CA ILE A 92 -10.17 11.50 -2.86
C ILE A 92 -10.67 10.57 -1.76
N MET A 93 -9.90 9.55 -1.42
CA MET A 93 -10.23 8.58 -0.35
C MET A 93 -9.96 9.11 1.06
N GLY A 94 -9.41 10.31 1.22
CA GLY A 94 -9.03 10.86 2.53
C GLY A 94 -7.90 10.08 3.20
N LEU A 95 -7.11 9.32 2.45
CA LEU A 95 -6.00 8.54 2.97
C LEU A 95 -4.77 9.43 3.18
N SER A 96 -4.08 9.21 4.28
CA SER A 96 -2.80 9.86 4.58
C SER A 96 -1.71 8.80 4.77
N PRO A 97 -1.07 8.35 3.68
CA PRO A 97 -0.03 7.32 3.76
C PRO A 97 1.11 7.65 4.72
N GLN A 98 1.43 8.95 4.85
CA GLN A 98 2.44 9.43 5.79
C GLN A 98 2.02 9.25 7.26
N ASN A 99 0.74 9.43 7.57
CA ASN A 99 0.24 9.20 8.92
C ASN A 99 0.12 7.71 9.22
N GLU A 100 -0.30 6.91 8.24
CA GLU A 100 -0.38 5.46 8.37
C GLU A 100 1.00 4.83 8.61
N VAL A 101 2.02 5.23 7.84
CA VAL A 101 3.38 4.70 8.04
C VAL A 101 3.94 5.11 9.39
N LYS A 102 3.72 6.34 9.85
CA LYS A 102 4.16 6.80 11.19
C LYS A 102 3.51 5.96 12.30
N LYS A 103 2.22 5.71 12.20
CA LYS A 103 1.51 4.82 13.12
C LYS A 103 2.09 3.42 13.10
N THR A 104 2.32 2.84 11.92
CA THR A 104 2.92 1.52 11.77
C THR A 104 4.33 1.45 12.36
N ILE A 105 5.15 2.48 12.17
CA ILE A 105 6.47 2.58 12.79
C ILE A 105 6.35 2.55 14.32
N GLN A 106 5.48 3.38 14.89
CA GLN A 106 5.27 3.43 16.34
C GLN A 106 4.79 2.09 16.90
N GLU A 107 3.83 1.46 16.25
CA GLU A 107 3.32 0.14 16.61
C GLU A 107 4.41 -0.94 16.50
N SER A 108 5.27 -0.84 15.48
CA SER A 108 6.40 -1.77 15.28
C SER A 108 7.46 -1.61 16.37
N LEU A 109 7.75 -0.39 16.80
CA LEU A 109 8.71 -0.10 17.88
C LEU A 109 8.17 -0.48 19.27
N ALA A 110 6.86 -0.65 19.42
CA ALA A 110 6.25 -1.14 20.67
C ALA A 110 6.49 -2.63 20.91
N TYR A 111 6.89 -3.40 19.89
CA TYR A 111 7.29 -4.78 20.07
C TYR A 111 8.64 -4.91 20.78
N SER A 112 8.86 -6.08 21.42
CA SER A 112 10.17 -6.44 21.96
C SER A 112 11.10 -6.84 20.82
N LEU A 113 11.88 -5.92 20.32
CA LEU A 113 12.83 -6.13 19.24
C LEU A 113 14.22 -6.44 19.80
N ASP A 114 14.91 -7.39 19.17
CA ASP A 114 16.32 -7.73 19.46
C ASP A 114 17.24 -7.31 18.29
N THR A 115 16.67 -7.14 17.08
CA THR A 115 17.43 -6.83 15.86
C THR A 115 16.67 -5.92 14.91
N LEU A 116 17.42 -5.21 14.08
CA LEU A 116 16.88 -4.42 12.98
C LEU A 116 16.05 -5.27 12.01
N GLY A 117 16.50 -6.50 11.70
CA GLY A 117 15.79 -7.40 10.81
C GLY A 117 14.38 -7.76 11.31
N GLN A 118 14.16 -7.80 12.62
CA GLN A 118 12.81 -8.01 13.17
C GLN A 118 11.91 -6.78 12.92
N PHE A 119 12.43 -5.58 13.09
CA PHE A 119 11.70 -4.35 12.77
C PHE A 119 11.32 -4.30 11.30
N GLN A 120 12.28 -4.57 10.41
CA GLN A 120 12.05 -4.61 8.96
C GLN A 120 11.03 -5.67 8.57
N ALA A 121 11.08 -6.87 9.19
CA ALA A 121 10.10 -7.93 8.93
C ALA A 121 8.67 -7.54 9.36
N ILE A 122 8.51 -6.77 10.44
CA ILE A 122 7.19 -6.23 10.84
C ILE A 122 6.68 -5.25 9.79
N LEU A 123 7.52 -4.32 9.33
CA LEU A 123 7.14 -3.37 8.28
C LEU A 123 6.75 -4.09 6.98
N GLU A 124 7.51 -5.12 6.59
CA GLU A 124 7.21 -5.94 5.42
C GLU A 124 5.85 -6.64 5.55
N SER A 125 5.53 -7.19 6.72
CA SER A 125 4.23 -7.82 6.98
C SER A 125 3.05 -6.84 6.89
N CYS A 126 3.32 -5.53 7.06
CA CYS A 126 2.35 -4.45 6.90
C CYS A 126 2.33 -3.88 5.45
N GLY A 127 3.10 -4.50 4.52
CA GLY A 127 3.15 -4.12 3.12
C GLY A 127 4.06 -2.92 2.83
N TYR A 128 5.05 -2.64 3.69
CA TYR A 128 6.07 -1.64 3.46
C TYR A 128 7.41 -2.29 3.11
N GLU A 129 8.11 -1.67 2.18
CA GLU A 129 9.51 -1.99 1.89
C GLU A 129 10.43 -1.10 2.73
N SER A 130 11.53 -1.62 3.24
CA SER A 130 12.50 -0.84 4.02
C SER A 130 13.92 -1.05 3.50
N PHE A 131 14.67 0.04 3.39
CA PHE A 131 16.03 0.06 2.85
C PHE A 131 16.96 0.81 3.79
N ASN A 132 18.13 0.25 4.00
CA ASN A 132 19.19 0.90 4.75
C ASN A 132 19.91 1.90 3.84
N ASP A 133 20.02 3.14 4.30
CA ASP A 133 20.79 4.20 3.64
C ASP A 133 21.65 4.89 4.70
N ALA A 134 22.91 4.47 4.79
CA ALA A 134 23.83 4.87 5.85
C ALA A 134 23.21 4.68 7.25
N ASP A 135 23.00 5.76 8.00
CA ASP A 135 22.42 5.75 9.35
C ASP A 135 20.89 5.88 9.38
N MET A 136 20.25 5.82 8.21
CA MET A 136 18.81 5.96 8.05
C MET A 136 18.16 4.70 7.49
N ILE A 137 16.93 4.47 7.85
CA ILE A 137 16.04 3.50 7.19
C ILE A 137 14.98 4.27 6.43
N SER A 138 14.96 4.11 5.11
CA SER A 138 13.90 4.62 4.24
C SER A 138 12.77 3.61 4.14
N ILE A 139 11.54 4.04 4.41
CA ILE A 139 10.34 3.20 4.36
C ILE A 139 9.51 3.60 3.14
N LYS A 140 9.23 2.64 2.28
CA LYS A 140 8.57 2.83 0.99
C LYS A 140 7.31 2.00 0.87
N LYS A 141 6.38 2.47 0.04
CA LYS A 141 5.23 1.69 -0.42
C LYS A 141 4.92 2.08 -1.86
N GLY A 142 4.80 1.08 -2.74
CA GLY A 142 4.54 1.33 -4.16
C GLY A 142 5.61 2.17 -4.88
N GLY A 143 6.87 2.10 -4.43
CA GLY A 143 8.01 2.84 -5.00
C GLY A 143 8.16 4.27 -4.47
N VAL A 144 7.29 4.73 -3.55
CA VAL A 144 7.35 6.06 -2.93
C VAL A 144 7.93 5.97 -1.54
N VAL A 145 8.92 6.81 -1.20
CA VAL A 145 9.41 6.99 0.17
C VAL A 145 8.34 7.73 0.96
N LEU A 146 7.81 7.10 2.01
CA LEU A 146 6.77 7.68 2.85
C LEU A 146 7.33 8.28 4.13
N ASP A 147 8.40 7.67 4.68
CA ASP A 147 9.08 8.16 5.88
C ASP A 147 10.51 7.65 5.96
N THR A 148 11.29 8.24 6.86
CA THR A 148 12.67 7.84 7.18
C THR A 148 12.86 7.87 8.69
N ILE A 149 13.60 6.92 9.23
CA ILE A 149 13.90 6.81 10.65
C ILE A 149 15.39 6.54 10.88
N HIS A 150 15.99 7.17 11.89
CA HIS A 150 17.38 6.92 12.27
C HIS A 150 17.57 5.54 12.89
N LEU A 151 18.67 4.85 12.53
CA LEU A 151 19.07 3.57 13.14
C LEU A 151 19.20 3.66 14.66
N ASP A 152 19.73 4.76 15.16
CA ASP A 152 19.86 5.02 16.61
C ASP A 152 18.51 5.07 17.32
N GLU A 153 17.47 5.59 16.66
CA GLU A 153 16.13 5.63 17.23
C GLU A 153 15.56 4.22 17.38
N ILE A 154 15.71 3.39 16.34
CA ILE A 154 15.29 1.99 16.39
C ILE A 154 16.07 1.20 17.42
N SER A 155 17.39 1.41 17.48
CA SER A 155 18.30 0.68 18.39
C SER A 155 17.99 0.92 19.86
N LYS A 156 17.46 2.09 20.23
CA LYS A 156 16.99 2.39 21.60
C LYS A 156 15.87 1.46 22.07
N HIS A 157 15.12 0.91 21.12
CA HIS A 157 14.03 -0.04 21.40
C HIS A 157 14.51 -1.49 21.45
N PHE A 158 15.79 -1.76 21.12
CA PHE A 158 16.32 -3.11 21.25
C PHE A 158 16.51 -3.45 22.72
N LYS A 159 15.93 -4.57 23.12
CA LYS A 159 16.22 -5.11 24.45
C LYS A 159 17.62 -5.69 24.44
N ILE A 160 18.50 -5.10 25.24
CA ILE A 160 19.81 -5.67 25.57
C ILE A 160 19.55 -6.88 26.47
N SER A 161 19.04 -7.99 25.89
CA SER A 161 18.94 -9.23 26.61
C SER A 161 20.30 -9.92 26.62
N LYS A 162 20.70 -10.45 27.79
CA LYS A 162 21.90 -11.31 27.86
C LYS A 162 21.69 -12.47 26.87
N LYS A 163 22.72 -12.84 26.13
CA LYS A 163 22.68 -13.89 25.10
C LYS A 163 21.98 -15.17 25.57
N GLU A 164 22.19 -15.56 26.82
CA GLU A 164 21.55 -16.71 27.47
C GLU A 164 20.02 -16.57 27.60
N GLU A 165 19.54 -15.37 27.95
CA GLU A 165 18.08 -15.11 28.07
C GLU A 165 17.41 -15.13 26.69
N SER A 166 18.06 -14.58 25.68
CA SER A 166 17.59 -14.63 24.30
C SER A 166 17.52 -16.06 23.77
N GLU A 167 18.52 -16.90 24.03
CA GLU A 167 18.51 -18.29 23.64
C GLU A 167 17.42 -19.10 24.37
N LYS A 168 17.26 -18.87 25.67
CA LYS A 168 16.19 -19.51 26.47
C LYS A 168 14.81 -19.15 25.92
N ARG A 169 14.57 -17.86 25.64
CA ARG A 169 13.31 -17.37 25.07
C ARG A 169 13.08 -17.98 23.68
N ARG A 170 14.09 -18.04 22.83
CA ARG A 170 14.00 -18.65 21.49
C ARG A 170 13.61 -20.14 21.57
N LYS A 171 14.20 -20.91 22.52
CA LYS A 171 13.86 -22.31 22.75
C LYS A 171 12.40 -22.46 23.21
N GLN A 172 11.95 -21.60 24.13
CA GLN A 172 10.56 -21.59 24.59
C GLN A 172 9.56 -21.29 23.47
N LEU A 173 9.81 -20.24 22.69
CA LEU A 173 8.96 -19.86 21.54
C LEU A 173 8.91 -20.98 20.50
N LYS A 174 10.06 -21.61 20.19
CA LYS A 174 10.12 -22.76 19.28
C LYS A 174 9.28 -23.94 19.78
N ALA A 175 9.36 -24.26 21.08
CA ALA A 175 8.59 -25.35 21.66
C ALA A 175 7.08 -25.07 21.60
N ILE A 176 6.65 -23.85 21.94
CA ILE A 176 5.26 -23.40 21.85
C ILE A 176 4.78 -23.49 20.39
N PHE A 177 5.53 -22.93 19.44
CA PHE A 177 5.20 -22.96 18.03
C PHE A 177 5.01 -24.39 17.51
N LEU A 178 5.98 -25.27 17.77
CA LEU A 178 5.92 -26.69 17.33
C LEU A 178 4.73 -27.45 17.94
N LYS A 179 4.39 -27.17 19.20
CA LYS A 179 3.22 -27.76 19.86
C LYS A 179 1.93 -27.36 19.17
N TYR A 180 1.74 -26.06 18.94
CA TYR A 180 0.47 -25.56 18.41
C TYR A 180 0.34 -25.75 16.90
N LYS A 181 1.44 -25.76 16.15
CA LYS A 181 1.45 -26.12 14.71
C LYS A 181 0.85 -27.50 14.44
N LYS A 182 0.99 -28.46 15.39
CA LYS A 182 0.46 -29.81 15.23
C LYS A 182 -1.06 -29.92 15.40
N ILE A 183 -1.68 -28.96 16.04
CA ILE A 183 -3.11 -28.98 16.42
C ILE A 183 -3.94 -27.90 15.74
N THR A 184 -3.33 -27.13 14.83
CA THR A 184 -3.99 -26.10 14.04
C THR A 184 -4.02 -26.49 12.57
N SER A 185 -5.09 -26.09 11.88
CA SER A 185 -5.35 -26.46 10.49
C SER A 185 -4.70 -25.53 9.48
N ASN A 186 -4.49 -24.25 9.84
CA ASN A 186 -3.93 -23.22 8.96
C ASN A 186 -3.11 -22.19 9.73
N LYS A 187 -2.44 -21.29 8.99
CA LYS A 187 -1.54 -20.27 9.53
C LYS A 187 -2.28 -19.23 10.38
N GLU A 188 -3.46 -18.84 9.95
CA GLU A 188 -4.31 -17.81 10.58
C GLU A 188 -4.82 -18.29 11.94
N GLU A 189 -5.21 -19.56 12.03
CA GLU A 189 -5.63 -20.18 13.29
C GLU A 189 -4.47 -20.27 14.28
N LEU A 190 -3.29 -20.64 13.79
CA LEU A 190 -2.07 -20.71 14.59
C LEU A 190 -1.72 -19.34 15.17
N ASP A 191 -1.70 -18.30 14.34
CA ASP A 191 -1.41 -16.94 14.78
C ASP A 191 -2.43 -16.47 15.84
N ARG A 192 -3.72 -16.64 15.57
CA ARG A 192 -4.78 -16.28 16.51
C ARG A 192 -4.63 -16.94 17.88
N ILE A 193 -4.30 -18.25 17.90
CA ILE A 193 -4.12 -18.98 19.15
C ILE A 193 -2.87 -18.51 19.89
N LEU A 194 -1.75 -18.33 19.18
CA LEU A 194 -0.49 -17.90 19.79
C LEU A 194 -0.60 -16.48 20.32
N LYS A 195 -1.25 -15.58 19.59
CA LYS A 195 -1.55 -14.22 20.03
C LYS A 195 -2.40 -14.20 21.29
N LYS A 196 -3.52 -14.94 21.30
CA LYS A 196 -4.45 -14.97 22.44
C LYS A 196 -3.86 -15.58 23.70
N LYS A 197 -3.07 -16.68 23.57
CA LYS A 197 -2.57 -17.42 24.73
C LYS A 197 -1.23 -16.93 25.26
N PHE A 198 -0.37 -16.41 24.39
CA PHE A 198 1.04 -16.12 24.71
C PHE A 198 1.47 -14.70 24.33
N GLY A 199 0.59 -13.90 23.72
CA GLY A 199 0.95 -12.58 23.19
C GLY A 199 1.97 -12.64 22.05
N VAL A 200 2.09 -13.78 21.37
CA VAL A 200 3.04 -13.99 20.27
C VAL A 200 2.31 -13.77 18.95
N ASN A 201 2.78 -12.83 18.16
CA ASN A 201 2.32 -12.63 16.79
C ASN A 201 3.26 -13.33 15.80
N LEU A 202 2.71 -14.01 14.81
CA LEU A 202 3.48 -14.62 13.75
C LEU A 202 3.55 -13.67 12.55
N ILE A 203 4.74 -13.54 11.98
CA ILE A 203 4.95 -12.83 10.73
C ILE A 203 5.32 -13.87 9.69
N PHE A 204 4.51 -13.97 8.63
CA PHE A 204 4.74 -14.87 7.52
C PHE A 204 5.39 -14.06 6.40
N ILE A 205 6.67 -14.31 6.17
CA ILE A 205 7.44 -13.73 5.06
C ILE A 205 7.26 -14.65 3.85
N GLY A 206 6.88 -14.07 2.71
CA GLY A 206 6.62 -14.79 1.46
C GLY A 206 7.88 -15.26 0.77
#